data_d1cd8432fbcef8742fde4b713fcd0d9d
#
_entry.id   d1cd8432fbcef8742fde4b713fcd0d9d
#
_cell.length_a   1.000
_cell.length_b   1.000
_cell.length_c   1.000
_cell.angle_alpha   90.00
_cell.angle_beta   90.00
_cell.angle_gamma   90.00
#
_symmetry.space_group_name_H-M   'P 1'
#
loop_
_entity.id
_entity.type
_entity.pdbx_description
1 polymer ?
#
loop_
_entity_poly.entity_id
_entity_poly.type
_entity_poly.pdbx_seq_one_letter_code
_entity_poly.pdbx_strand_id
1 'polypeptide(L)'
;YSKHEMLLFGYKALQRMVIVARDIDAGMVYADHYTYADGELQKSPVIDYQEGSLRDDFDFGSVILYNTEKLKEATSRMTANYKAAGNYDLRLKLSQKYAIEHIPEYLYTDVVCDTRSSGERIYDYCDPKNNASQKEMEEACTEHLKVVGAYLEPSDFKDVDFDSEKFDVECTVVIPVLNRVR
;
A
#
# COMPACT_ATOMS: atom_id res chain seq x y z
N TYR A 1 2.34 -8.83 -11.73
CA TYR A 1 2.32 -10.04 -10.91
C TYR A 1 3.59 -10.11 -10.06
N SER A 2 3.45 -10.08 -8.76
CA SER A 2 4.58 -9.96 -7.83
C SER A 2 4.79 -11.18 -6.90
N LYS A 3 3.86 -12.13 -6.90
CA LYS A 3 3.92 -13.33 -6.03
C LYS A 3 4.27 -14.58 -6.84
N HIS A 4 4.92 -15.56 -6.21
CA HIS A 4 5.24 -16.86 -6.79
C HIS A 4 4.10 -17.89 -6.62
N GLU A 5 2.86 -17.44 -6.69
CA GLU A 5 1.66 -18.23 -6.51
C GLU A 5 0.96 -18.45 -7.85
N MET A 6 0.15 -19.47 -7.96
CA MET A 6 -0.64 -19.71 -9.18
C MET A 6 -1.85 -18.79 -9.18
N LEU A 7 -2.10 -18.14 -10.33
CA LEU A 7 -3.26 -17.27 -10.52
C LEU A 7 -4.27 -17.90 -11.48
N LEU A 8 -5.54 -17.82 -11.09
CA LEU A 8 -6.66 -18.19 -11.95
C LEU A 8 -7.52 -16.96 -12.21
N PHE A 9 -7.51 -16.46 -13.44
CA PHE A 9 -8.33 -15.30 -13.80
C PHE A 9 -9.80 -15.70 -14.00
N GLY A 10 -10.70 -14.88 -13.50
CA GLY A 10 -12.12 -14.97 -13.76
C GLY A 10 -12.46 -14.65 -15.22
N TYR A 11 -13.69 -14.98 -15.64
CA TYR A 11 -14.15 -14.67 -16.99
C TYR A 11 -14.07 -13.17 -17.29
N LYS A 12 -13.33 -12.80 -18.32
CA LYS A 12 -13.09 -11.39 -18.72
C LYS A 12 -12.48 -10.48 -17.65
N ALA A 13 -11.84 -11.01 -16.62
CA ALA A 13 -11.27 -10.22 -15.53
C ALA A 13 -10.32 -9.12 -16.02
N LEU A 14 -9.34 -9.45 -16.85
CA LEU A 14 -8.42 -8.47 -17.41
C LEU A 14 -9.12 -7.43 -18.30
N GLN A 15 -10.13 -7.86 -19.08
CA GLN A 15 -10.92 -6.92 -19.87
C GLN A 15 -11.68 -5.93 -18.97
N ARG A 16 -12.25 -6.39 -17.86
CA ARG A 16 -12.91 -5.55 -16.86
C ARG A 16 -11.96 -4.51 -16.28
N MET A 17 -10.77 -4.93 -15.86
CA MET A 17 -9.74 -4.02 -15.33
C MET A 17 -9.34 -2.96 -16.37
N VAL A 18 -9.14 -3.35 -17.63
CA VAL A 18 -8.80 -2.41 -18.72
C VAL A 18 -9.91 -1.40 -18.97
N ILE A 19 -11.18 -1.83 -18.95
CA ILE A 19 -12.32 -0.93 -19.15
C ILE A 19 -12.34 0.12 -18.03
N VAL A 20 -12.29 -0.30 -16.76
CA VAL A 20 -12.28 0.63 -15.62
C VAL A 20 -11.09 1.58 -15.70
N ALA A 21 -9.88 1.06 -15.97
CA ALA A 21 -8.68 1.90 -16.08
C ALA A 21 -8.82 3.00 -17.16
N ARG A 22 -9.51 2.71 -18.26
CA ARG A 22 -9.75 3.68 -19.34
C ARG A 22 -10.86 4.68 -18.99
N ASP A 23 -11.95 4.19 -18.41
CA ASP A 23 -13.13 5.02 -18.11
C ASP A 23 -12.83 6.14 -17.14
N ILE A 24 -11.95 5.88 -16.15
CA ILE A 24 -11.55 6.87 -15.13
C ILE A 24 -10.15 7.45 -15.37
N ASP A 25 -9.50 7.09 -16.47
CA ASP A 25 -8.11 7.48 -16.77
C ASP A 25 -7.14 7.19 -15.61
N ALA A 26 -7.24 5.98 -15.00
CA ALA A 26 -6.40 5.59 -13.87
C ALA A 26 -4.92 5.42 -14.24
N GLY A 27 -4.04 5.68 -13.29
CA GLY A 27 -2.62 5.27 -13.37
C GLY A 27 -2.41 3.81 -13.02
N MET A 28 -3.19 3.34 -12.07
CA MET A 28 -3.10 1.99 -11.52
C MET A 28 -4.49 1.49 -11.12
N VAL A 29 -4.77 0.22 -11.37
CA VAL A 29 -6.02 -0.45 -10.99
C VAL A 29 -5.72 -1.79 -10.34
N TYR A 30 -6.46 -2.15 -9.30
CA TYR A 30 -6.40 -3.42 -8.59
C TYR A 30 -7.81 -3.88 -8.22
N ALA A 31 -7.97 -5.12 -7.76
CA ALA A 31 -9.29 -5.69 -7.53
C ALA A 31 -9.31 -6.66 -6.35
N ASP A 32 -10.52 -6.92 -5.82
CA ASP A 32 -10.75 -8.03 -4.92
C ASP A 32 -10.41 -9.37 -5.56
N HIS A 33 -10.12 -10.36 -4.74
CA HIS A 33 -9.77 -11.68 -5.22
C HIS A 33 -10.32 -12.77 -4.30
N TYR A 34 -10.25 -13.99 -4.79
CA TYR A 34 -10.41 -15.18 -3.95
C TYR A 34 -9.03 -15.72 -3.58
N THR A 35 -8.93 -16.30 -2.41
CA THR A 35 -7.79 -17.10 -1.99
C THR A 35 -8.21 -18.57 -1.90
N TYR A 36 -7.47 -19.44 -2.56
CA TYR A 36 -7.65 -20.88 -2.45
C TYR A 36 -6.51 -21.45 -1.62
N ALA A 37 -6.84 -21.94 -0.44
CA ALA A 37 -5.92 -22.54 0.52
C ALA A 37 -6.56 -23.74 1.20
N ASP A 38 -5.79 -24.79 1.45
CA ASP A 38 -6.22 -26.01 2.17
C ASP A 38 -7.50 -26.64 1.61
N GLY A 39 -7.74 -26.53 0.29
CA GLY A 39 -8.92 -27.06 -0.36
C GLY A 39 -10.16 -26.17 -0.29
N GLU A 40 -10.06 -25.01 0.31
CA GLU A 40 -11.17 -24.06 0.46
C GLU A 40 -10.95 -22.77 -0.35
N LEU A 41 -12.05 -22.25 -0.89
CA LEU A 41 -12.08 -20.97 -1.58
C LEU A 41 -12.67 -19.90 -0.64
N GLN A 42 -11.89 -18.89 -0.34
CA GLN A 42 -12.28 -17.79 0.55
C GLN A 42 -12.29 -16.46 -0.19
N LYS A 43 -13.18 -15.55 0.21
CA LYS A 43 -13.18 -14.17 -0.27
C LYS A 43 -12.09 -13.37 0.43
N SER A 44 -11.27 -12.69 -0.35
CA SER A 44 -10.19 -11.82 0.11
C SER A 44 -10.40 -10.42 -0.46
N PRO A 45 -11.31 -9.63 0.14
CA PRO A 45 -11.50 -8.24 -0.27
C PRO A 45 -10.28 -7.42 0.15
N VAL A 46 -9.89 -6.49 -0.72
CA VAL A 46 -8.90 -5.46 -0.43
C VAL A 46 -9.60 -4.14 -0.11
N ILE A 47 -8.87 -3.19 0.44
CA ILE A 47 -9.45 -1.89 0.80
C ILE A 47 -9.23 -0.85 -0.29
N ASP A 48 -10.09 0.15 -0.34
CA ASP A 48 -9.93 1.29 -1.23
C ASP A 48 -8.63 2.04 -0.91
N TYR A 49 -7.92 2.44 -1.95
CA TYR A 49 -6.75 3.30 -1.79
C TYR A 49 -7.20 4.68 -1.34
N GLN A 50 -6.63 5.15 -0.25
CA GLN A 50 -6.88 6.49 0.25
C GLN A 50 -5.77 7.42 -0.23
N GLU A 51 -6.15 8.54 -0.81
CA GLU A 51 -5.20 9.57 -1.21
C GLU A 51 -4.36 10.01 0.00
N GLY A 52 -3.04 10.07 -0.19
CA GLY A 52 -2.10 10.35 0.90
C GLY A 52 -1.72 9.14 1.76
N SER A 53 -2.17 7.93 1.43
CA SER A 53 -1.73 6.72 2.14
C SER A 53 -0.23 6.47 1.97
N LEU A 54 0.48 6.40 3.10
CA LEU A 54 1.93 6.20 3.17
C LEU A 54 2.34 4.78 3.56
N ARG A 55 1.38 3.88 3.77
CA ARG A 55 1.67 2.50 4.17
C ARG A 55 2.51 1.80 3.11
N ASP A 56 3.66 1.27 3.49
CA ASP A 56 4.55 0.48 2.63
C ASP A 56 4.04 -0.95 2.41
N ASP A 57 3.22 -1.46 3.34
CA ASP A 57 2.59 -2.78 3.34
C ASP A 57 1.14 -2.78 2.82
N PHE A 58 0.72 -1.76 2.05
CA PHE A 58 -0.62 -1.70 1.50
C PHE A 58 -0.87 -2.88 0.54
N ASP A 59 -1.92 -3.65 0.83
CA ASP A 59 -2.26 -4.82 0.04
C ASP A 59 -3.11 -4.43 -1.18
N PHE A 60 -2.52 -4.52 -2.36
CA PHE A 60 -3.19 -4.36 -3.65
C PHE A 60 -3.60 -5.70 -4.29
N GLY A 61 -3.46 -6.80 -3.55
CA GLY A 61 -3.59 -8.14 -4.10
C GLY A 61 -2.41 -8.53 -5.00
N SER A 62 -2.58 -9.61 -5.74
CA SER A 62 -1.53 -10.20 -6.58
C SER A 62 -1.51 -9.67 -8.01
N VAL A 63 -2.57 -9.00 -8.44
CA VAL A 63 -2.72 -8.48 -9.81
C VAL A 63 -2.93 -6.98 -9.78
N ILE A 64 -2.01 -6.26 -10.38
CA ILE A 64 -2.06 -4.82 -10.54
C ILE A 64 -1.96 -4.49 -12.03
N LEU A 65 -2.85 -3.64 -12.53
CA LEU A 65 -2.82 -3.13 -13.89
C LEU A 65 -2.35 -1.68 -13.89
N TYR A 66 -1.33 -1.37 -14.68
CA TYR A 66 -0.82 -0.01 -14.86
C TYR A 66 -1.13 0.53 -16.25
N ASN A 67 -1.43 1.81 -16.34
CA ASN A 67 -1.37 2.55 -17.61
C ASN A 67 0.11 2.72 -18.00
N THR A 68 0.47 2.22 -19.17
CA THR A 68 1.89 2.15 -19.60
C THR A 68 2.55 3.52 -19.71
N GLU A 69 1.84 4.53 -20.24
CA GLU A 69 2.42 5.87 -20.40
C GLU A 69 2.62 6.56 -19.04
N LYS A 70 1.63 6.43 -18.15
CA LYS A 70 1.70 6.95 -16.78
C LYS A 70 2.77 6.24 -15.96
N LEU A 71 2.93 4.93 -16.15
CA LEU A 71 3.99 4.15 -15.54
C LEU A 71 5.38 4.62 -15.98
N LYS A 72 5.58 4.84 -17.29
CA LYS A 72 6.85 5.37 -17.81
C LYS A 72 7.15 6.78 -17.28
N GLU A 73 6.14 7.62 -17.20
CA GLU A 73 6.30 8.96 -16.63
C GLU A 73 6.65 8.89 -15.14
N ALA A 74 5.96 8.06 -14.35
CA ALA A 74 6.26 7.88 -12.93
C ALA A 74 7.67 7.32 -12.72
N THR A 75 8.08 6.30 -13.50
CA THR A 75 9.44 5.74 -13.42
C THR A 75 10.52 6.74 -13.79
N SER A 76 10.26 7.67 -14.72
CA SER A 76 11.22 8.72 -15.07
C SER A 76 11.49 9.71 -13.93
N ARG A 77 10.62 9.78 -12.93
CA ARG A 77 10.76 10.61 -11.73
C ARG A 77 11.42 9.89 -10.55
N MET A 78 11.65 8.58 -10.68
CA MET A 78 12.36 7.82 -9.65
C MET A 78 13.84 8.21 -9.69
N THR A 79 14.36 8.73 -8.57
CA THR A 79 15.74 9.25 -8.46
C THR A 79 16.71 8.22 -7.93
N ALA A 80 16.22 7.21 -7.22
CA ALA A 80 17.00 6.16 -6.60
C ALA A 80 16.70 4.78 -7.20
N ASN A 81 17.71 3.93 -7.19
CA ASN A 81 17.58 2.53 -7.60
C ASN A 81 17.48 1.64 -6.37
N TYR A 82 16.31 1.59 -5.78
CA TYR A 82 16.01 0.80 -4.60
C TYR A 82 16.00 -0.70 -4.90
N LYS A 83 16.50 -1.51 -3.99
CA LYS A 83 16.45 -2.98 -4.07
C LYS A 83 15.12 -3.53 -3.54
N ALA A 84 14.57 -2.90 -2.50
CA ALA A 84 13.32 -3.30 -1.84
C ALA A 84 12.19 -2.29 -2.07
N ALA A 85 12.43 -0.99 -1.96
CA ALA A 85 11.42 0.05 -2.02
C ALA A 85 10.96 0.45 -3.42
N GLY A 86 11.45 -0.18 -4.50
CA GLY A 86 11.14 0.25 -5.87
C GLY A 86 9.65 0.28 -6.21
N ASN A 87 8.87 -0.74 -5.82
CA ASN A 87 7.43 -0.76 -6.03
C ASN A 87 6.70 0.26 -5.15
N TYR A 88 7.19 0.50 -3.96
CA TYR A 88 6.65 1.49 -3.04
C TYR A 88 6.85 2.91 -3.58
N ASP A 89 8.08 3.27 -3.99
CA ASP A 89 8.38 4.55 -4.60
C ASP A 89 7.58 4.79 -5.89
N LEU A 90 7.48 3.77 -6.76
CA LEU A 90 6.66 3.83 -7.96
C LEU A 90 5.19 4.17 -7.65
N ARG A 91 4.60 3.50 -6.66
CA ARG A 91 3.23 3.77 -6.23
C ARG A 91 3.09 5.21 -5.72
N LEU A 92 4.02 5.69 -4.90
CA LEU A 92 4.03 7.06 -4.40
C LEU A 92 4.16 8.08 -5.55
N LYS A 93 5.01 7.83 -6.54
CA LYS A 93 5.13 8.70 -7.74
C LYS A 93 3.85 8.71 -8.57
N LEU A 94 3.19 7.56 -8.72
CA LEU A 94 1.89 7.47 -9.42
C LEU A 94 0.82 8.27 -8.69
N SER A 95 0.68 8.09 -7.36
CA SER A 95 -0.34 8.75 -6.56
C SER A 95 -0.26 10.28 -6.54
N GLN A 96 0.89 10.85 -6.86
CA GLN A 96 1.06 12.31 -6.96
C GLN A 96 0.28 12.95 -8.11
N LYS A 97 -0.06 12.18 -9.14
CA LYS A 97 -0.66 12.72 -10.37
C LYS A 97 -1.85 11.92 -10.90
N TYR A 98 -1.96 10.67 -10.56
CA TYR A 98 -2.90 9.74 -11.18
C TYR A 98 -3.71 8.98 -10.14
N ALA A 99 -4.96 8.71 -10.47
CA ALA A 99 -5.82 7.87 -9.64
C ALA A 99 -5.28 6.45 -9.51
N ILE A 100 -5.36 5.91 -8.30
CA ILE A 100 -5.16 4.51 -7.97
C ILE A 100 -6.54 3.97 -7.60
N GLU A 101 -7.10 3.09 -8.42
CA GLU A 101 -8.49 2.68 -8.31
C GLU A 101 -8.66 1.24 -7.90
N HIS A 102 -9.54 1.00 -6.96
CA HIS A 102 -9.98 -0.30 -6.52
C HIS A 102 -11.26 -0.72 -7.25
N ILE A 103 -11.29 -1.95 -7.75
CA ILE A 103 -12.47 -2.58 -8.30
C ILE A 103 -13.02 -3.56 -7.26
N PRO A 104 -14.16 -3.29 -6.59
CA PRO A 104 -14.71 -4.16 -5.57
C PRO A 104 -15.42 -5.38 -6.19
N GLU A 105 -14.71 -6.06 -7.06
CA GLU A 105 -15.14 -7.26 -7.77
C GLU A 105 -14.07 -8.35 -7.64
N TYR A 106 -14.48 -9.59 -7.37
CA TYR A 106 -13.57 -10.74 -7.25
C TYR A 106 -13.16 -11.22 -8.64
N LEU A 107 -12.09 -10.65 -9.18
CA LEU A 107 -11.69 -10.86 -10.57
C LEU A 107 -10.74 -12.03 -10.80
N TYR A 108 -10.08 -12.52 -9.77
CA TYR A 108 -9.13 -13.63 -9.87
C TYR A 108 -9.07 -14.44 -8.58
N THR A 109 -8.37 -15.57 -8.63
CA THR A 109 -8.09 -16.42 -7.47
C THR A 109 -6.59 -16.59 -7.32
N ASP A 110 -6.08 -16.33 -6.12
CA ASP A 110 -4.74 -16.70 -5.69
C ASP A 110 -4.77 -18.11 -5.12
N VAL A 111 -3.93 -18.99 -5.64
CA VAL A 111 -3.72 -20.31 -5.08
C VAL A 111 -2.49 -20.26 -4.18
N VAL A 112 -2.72 -20.36 -2.89
CA VAL A 112 -1.65 -20.25 -1.88
C VAL A 112 -0.77 -21.49 -1.92
N CYS A 113 0.50 -21.31 -2.22
CA CYS A 113 1.53 -22.35 -2.23
C CYS A 113 2.55 -22.18 -1.10
N ASP A 114 2.39 -21.16 -0.25
CA ASP A 114 3.33 -20.85 0.84
C ASP A 114 3.03 -21.68 2.07
N THR A 115 3.98 -22.54 2.45
CA THR A 115 3.89 -23.43 3.61
C THR A 115 4.54 -22.87 4.88
N ARG A 116 5.05 -21.61 4.85
CA ARG A 116 5.64 -20.97 6.03
C ARG A 116 4.58 -20.77 7.12
N SER A 117 4.98 -20.88 8.39
CA SER A 117 4.07 -20.61 9.51
C SER A 117 3.64 -19.13 9.52
N SER A 118 2.40 -18.85 9.90
CA SER A 118 1.84 -17.49 9.93
C SER A 118 2.64 -16.55 10.85
N GLY A 119 3.27 -17.07 11.90
CA GLY A 119 4.10 -16.30 12.83
C GLY A 119 5.38 -15.76 12.20
N GLU A 120 5.99 -16.48 11.26
CA GLU A 120 7.18 -16.00 10.54
C GLU A 120 6.87 -14.83 9.63
N ARG A 121 5.65 -14.77 9.05
CA ARG A 121 5.23 -13.67 8.20
C ARG A 121 4.98 -12.38 8.97
N ILE A 122 4.40 -12.46 10.17
CA ILE A 122 3.98 -11.30 10.95
C ILE A 122 5.19 -10.50 11.46
N TYR A 123 6.30 -11.15 11.75
CA TYR A 123 7.49 -10.52 12.34
C TYR A 123 8.62 -10.24 11.36
N ASP A 124 8.44 -10.54 10.07
CA ASP A 124 9.47 -10.29 9.04
C ASP A 124 9.92 -8.82 9.02
N TYR A 125 9.04 -7.86 9.27
CA TYR A 125 9.38 -6.42 9.27
C TYR A 125 10.22 -6.01 10.50
N CYS A 126 10.19 -6.77 11.58
CA CYS A 126 10.99 -6.51 12.80
C CYS A 126 12.37 -7.18 12.76
N ASP A 127 12.67 -8.01 11.75
CA ASP A 127 13.95 -8.69 11.64
C ASP A 127 15.07 -7.66 11.34
N PRO A 128 16.13 -7.57 12.15
CA PRO A 128 17.28 -6.70 11.88
C PRO A 128 17.90 -6.87 10.50
N LYS A 129 17.71 -8.03 9.85
CA LYS A 129 18.13 -8.28 8.46
C LYS A 129 17.41 -7.38 7.46
N ASN A 130 16.20 -6.90 7.78
CA ASN A 130 15.38 -6.06 6.94
C ASN A 130 15.62 -4.55 7.15
N ASN A 131 16.54 -4.17 8.04
CA ASN A 131 16.83 -2.76 8.33
C ASN A 131 17.21 -1.95 7.06
N ALA A 132 17.91 -2.56 6.11
CA ALA A 132 18.25 -1.91 4.84
C ALA A 132 17.00 -1.60 4.01
N SER A 133 16.05 -2.53 3.96
CA SER A 133 14.76 -2.34 3.25
C SER A 133 13.92 -1.25 3.90
N GLN A 134 13.87 -1.20 5.23
CA GLN A 134 13.16 -0.16 5.98
C GLN A 134 13.71 1.24 5.71
N LYS A 135 15.05 1.38 5.64
CA LYS A 135 15.69 2.65 5.27
C LYS A 135 15.33 3.11 3.86
N GLU A 136 15.28 2.19 2.90
CA GLU A 136 14.85 2.51 1.54
C GLU A 136 13.38 2.98 1.52
N MET A 137 12.48 2.35 2.30
CA MET A 137 11.09 2.77 2.43
C MET A 137 10.97 4.17 3.05
N GLU A 138 11.75 4.45 4.11
CA GLU A 138 11.82 5.75 4.76
C GLU A 138 12.32 6.84 3.80
N GLU A 139 13.37 6.57 3.03
CA GLU A 139 13.89 7.50 2.04
C GLU A 139 12.86 7.82 0.95
N ALA A 140 12.20 6.80 0.38
CA ALA A 140 11.16 6.98 -0.64
C ALA A 140 9.97 7.78 -0.10
N CYS A 141 9.53 7.48 1.13
CA CYS A 141 8.46 8.19 1.81
C CYS A 141 8.83 9.66 2.06
N THR A 142 10.04 9.91 2.57
CA THR A 142 10.55 11.25 2.85
C THR A 142 10.62 12.10 1.59
N GLU A 143 11.12 11.53 0.49
CA GLU A 143 11.13 12.22 -0.80
C GLU A 143 9.71 12.58 -1.26
N HIS A 144 8.78 11.63 -1.16
CA HIS A 144 7.37 11.86 -1.50
C HIS A 144 6.77 13.01 -0.67
N LEU A 145 6.95 12.99 0.66
CA LEU A 145 6.44 14.02 1.56
C LEU A 145 7.00 15.40 1.22
N LYS A 146 8.28 15.50 0.85
CA LYS A 146 8.89 16.76 0.39
C LYS A 146 8.24 17.27 -0.91
N VAL A 147 7.95 16.38 -1.85
CA VAL A 147 7.33 16.75 -3.13
C VAL A 147 5.89 17.24 -2.94
N VAL A 148 5.10 16.59 -2.07
CA VAL A 148 3.70 16.98 -1.83
C VAL A 148 3.56 18.10 -0.78
N GLY A 149 4.67 18.57 -0.20
CA GLY A 149 4.66 19.66 0.79
C GLY A 149 4.16 19.27 2.17
N ALA A 150 4.22 17.98 2.51
CA ALA A 150 3.76 17.44 3.80
C ALA A 150 4.93 17.01 4.72
N TYR A 151 6.16 17.27 4.32
CA TYR A 151 7.33 16.96 5.14
C TYR A 151 7.51 18.02 6.24
N LEU A 152 7.65 17.57 7.47
CA LEU A 152 7.98 18.39 8.62
C LEU A 152 9.43 18.17 9.00
N GLU A 153 10.24 19.22 8.94
CA GLU A 153 11.62 19.17 9.41
C GLU A 153 11.64 19.02 10.95
N PRO A 154 12.44 18.09 11.49
CA PRO A 154 12.53 17.93 12.94
C PRO A 154 12.95 19.21 13.69
N SER A 155 13.71 20.09 13.03
CA SER A 155 14.12 21.40 13.56
C SER A 155 12.95 22.38 13.74
N ASP A 156 11.83 22.13 13.05
CA ASP A 156 10.65 22.99 13.15
C ASP A 156 9.73 22.60 14.34
N PHE A 157 10.02 21.46 14.98
CA PHE A 157 9.29 21.03 16.17
C PHE A 157 9.66 21.94 17.34
N LYS A 158 8.62 22.46 17.99
CA LYS A 158 8.80 23.21 19.24
C LYS A 158 9.07 22.23 20.37
N ASP A 159 10.07 22.53 21.16
CA ASP A 159 10.28 21.81 22.41
C ASP A 159 9.06 22.02 23.31
N VAL A 160 8.50 20.91 23.82
CA VAL A 160 7.38 20.95 24.76
C VAL A 160 7.94 20.96 26.16
N ASP A 161 7.71 22.04 26.89
CA ASP A 161 8.04 22.14 28.32
C ASP A 161 6.89 21.50 29.12
N PHE A 162 7.03 20.24 29.45
CA PHE A 162 6.04 19.46 30.19
C PHE A 162 5.89 19.96 31.66
N ASP A 163 6.89 20.67 32.19
CA ASP A 163 6.86 21.19 33.58
C ASP A 163 6.10 22.51 33.71
N SER A 164 5.99 23.28 32.62
CA SER A 164 5.28 24.55 32.59
C SER A 164 3.81 24.45 32.20
N GLU A 165 3.41 23.34 31.58
CA GLU A 165 2.06 23.11 31.08
C GLU A 165 1.14 22.62 32.19
N LYS A 166 0.00 23.30 32.38
CA LYS A 166 -1.09 22.82 33.21
C LYS A 166 -2.04 22.00 32.34
N PHE A 167 -2.07 20.70 32.56
CA PHE A 167 -3.04 19.86 31.94
C PHE A 167 -4.37 19.87 32.68
N ASP A 168 -5.48 20.04 31.97
CA ASP A 168 -6.84 20.04 32.56
C ASP A 168 -7.26 18.65 33.07
N VAL A 169 -6.53 17.60 32.66
CA VAL A 169 -6.80 16.22 33.02
C VAL A 169 -5.51 15.46 33.34
N GLU A 170 -5.57 14.55 34.31
CA GLU A 170 -4.42 13.73 34.71
C GLU A 170 -4.08 12.65 33.66
N CYS A 171 -5.05 12.21 32.88
CA CYS A 171 -4.91 11.16 31.89
C CYS A 171 -5.90 11.35 30.75
N THR A 172 -5.45 11.10 29.52
CA THR A 172 -6.31 11.00 28.35
C THR A 172 -6.29 9.58 27.80
N VAL A 173 -7.46 8.95 27.67
CA VAL A 173 -7.60 7.63 27.07
C VAL A 173 -8.14 7.79 25.65
N VAL A 174 -7.37 7.35 24.66
CA VAL A 174 -7.78 7.32 23.25
C VAL A 174 -8.19 5.89 22.89
N ILE A 175 -9.47 5.71 22.55
CA ILE A 175 -10.00 4.41 22.11
C ILE A 175 -10.32 4.52 20.62
N PRO A 176 -9.51 3.92 19.74
CA PRO A 176 -9.84 3.88 18.32
C PRO A 176 -11.03 2.95 18.10
N VAL A 177 -12.08 3.45 17.47
CA VAL A 177 -13.26 2.67 17.11
C VAL A 177 -13.56 2.80 15.63
N LEU A 178 -13.81 1.66 14.96
CA LEU A 178 -14.22 1.61 13.57
C LEU A 178 -15.66 1.11 13.48
N ASN A 179 -16.55 1.91 12.86
CA ASN A 179 -17.93 1.53 12.49
C ASN A 179 -18.77 0.88 13.61
N ARG A 180 -18.63 1.34 14.85
CA ARG A 180 -19.48 0.92 15.97
C ARG A 180 -20.59 1.93 16.24
N VAL A 181 -21.39 2.22 15.21
CA VAL A 181 -22.66 2.93 15.38
C VAL A 181 -23.72 1.87 15.74
N ARG A 182 -24.27 1.93 16.94
CA ARG A 182 -25.50 1.25 17.31
C ARG A 182 -26.65 2.21 17.22
#